data_6d67e6796d6bef2a18f9055401b7eb40
#
_entry.id   6d67e6796d6bef2a18f9055401b7eb40
#
_cell.length_a   1.000
_cell.length_b   1.000
_cell.length_c   1.000
_cell.angle_alpha   90.00
_cell.angle_beta   90.00
_cell.angle_gamma   90.00
#
_symmetry.space_group_name_H-M   'P 1'
#
loop_
_entity.id
_entity.type
_entity.pdbx_description
1 polymer ?
#
loop_
_entity_poly.entity_id
_entity_poly.type
_entity_poly.pdbx_seq_one_letter_code
_entity_poly.pdbx_strand_id
1 'polypeptide(L)'
;MGNYYGAGTSSFNWNENQYTVNLIPGKKVGDKVDIQSLKPYPGIQLVNELTTAEKGTGDQTIIYFSPYSSMGFIRGTIPRGVDSFKVAGASTDGAYSFANVFASRLNHSGITIVQGTKSLFNSLMNNGNQVVIPPQKLLATHYSPPLDSINYWFLQKSVNLYGEAFVKTIAYEKTGFGSTDTGVNIIKDFWSRNGIEKSALNIIDGSGLSPANRVTTNALVTVMQYAKKQNWFSSFYNALPEQNGIKMKSGYIGGVRSYTGYIKSKSGTEYTFSFIINNYDGNPGAVREKMWKLLDVLK
;
A
#
# COMPACT_ATOMS: atom_id res chain seq x y z
N MET A 1 -12.02 -0.17 3.30
CA MET A 1 -11.31 0.95 3.96
C MET A 1 -11.01 2.01 2.92
N GLY A 2 -11.29 3.28 3.21
CA GLY A 2 -11.12 4.38 2.24
C GLY A 2 -9.79 5.13 2.33
N ASN A 3 -8.95 4.87 3.35
CA ASN A 3 -7.62 5.47 3.44
C ASN A 3 -6.65 4.81 2.44
N TYR A 4 -5.64 5.55 1.99
CA TYR A 4 -4.68 5.14 0.95
C TYR A 4 -4.02 3.78 1.18
N TYR A 5 -3.69 3.46 2.42
CA TYR A 5 -3.04 2.18 2.77
C TYR A 5 -3.94 0.95 2.55
N GLY A 6 -5.25 1.16 2.39
CA GLY A 6 -6.23 0.12 2.07
C GLY A 6 -6.63 0.11 0.58
N ALA A 7 -5.89 0.78 -0.29
CA ALA A 7 -6.16 0.77 -1.72
C ALA A 7 -6.08 -0.67 -2.27
N GLY A 8 -7.19 -1.11 -2.87
CA GLY A 8 -7.28 -2.42 -3.52
C GLY A 8 -6.54 -2.45 -4.85
N THR A 9 -5.92 -3.59 -5.17
CA THR A 9 -5.31 -3.83 -6.48
C THR A 9 -6.27 -4.51 -7.45
N SER A 10 -6.13 -4.19 -8.73
CA SER A 10 -6.89 -4.80 -9.83
C SER A 10 -5.94 -5.15 -10.98
N SER A 11 -6.49 -5.65 -12.10
CA SER A 11 -5.73 -5.90 -13.33
C SER A 11 -5.08 -4.63 -13.92
N PHE A 12 -5.61 -3.47 -13.61
CA PHE A 12 -5.05 -2.18 -13.99
C PHE A 12 -4.96 -1.27 -12.76
N ASN A 13 -3.74 -0.89 -12.40
CA ASN A 13 -3.48 0.02 -11.28
C ASN A 13 -2.85 1.30 -11.82
N TRP A 14 -3.39 2.44 -11.43
CA TRP A 14 -2.90 3.75 -11.83
C TRP A 14 -2.81 4.68 -10.63
N ASN A 15 -1.72 5.44 -10.52
CA ASN A 15 -1.48 6.38 -9.42
C ASN A 15 -1.64 5.71 -8.03
N GLU A 16 -1.11 4.47 -7.90
CA GLU A 16 -1.26 3.61 -6.72
C GLU A 16 -2.71 3.42 -6.24
N ASN A 17 -3.68 3.58 -7.16
CA ASN A 17 -5.11 3.61 -6.88
C ASN A 17 -5.46 4.56 -5.72
N GLN A 18 -4.83 5.74 -5.72
CA GLN A 18 -5.00 6.76 -4.69
C GLN A 18 -5.47 8.09 -5.28
N TYR A 19 -6.12 8.87 -4.41
CA TYR A 19 -6.41 10.28 -4.65
C TYR A 19 -6.03 11.11 -3.43
N THR A 20 -5.78 12.38 -3.64
CA THR A 20 -5.49 13.35 -2.57
C THR A 20 -6.73 14.18 -2.29
N VAL A 21 -7.10 14.27 -1.03
CA VAL A 21 -8.09 15.22 -0.50
C VAL A 21 -7.32 16.45 -0.02
N ASN A 22 -7.54 17.59 -0.64
CA ASN A 22 -7.01 18.87 -0.15
C ASN A 22 -8.02 19.49 0.79
N LEU A 23 -7.60 19.75 2.00
CA LEU A 23 -8.41 20.21 3.12
C LEU A 23 -7.95 21.59 3.59
N ILE A 24 -8.90 22.41 4.02
CA ILE A 24 -8.63 23.71 4.65
C ILE A 24 -9.17 23.65 6.08
N PRO A 25 -8.31 23.69 7.10
CA PRO A 25 -8.76 23.72 8.49
C PRO A 25 -9.39 25.07 8.86
N GLY A 26 -10.27 25.06 9.84
CA GLY A 26 -10.79 26.27 10.46
C GLY A 26 -9.75 26.96 11.35
N LYS A 27 -10.11 28.15 11.83
CA LYS A 27 -9.21 28.98 12.68
C LYS A 27 -9.13 28.49 14.12
N LYS A 28 -10.21 27.89 14.62
CA LYS A 28 -10.35 27.42 16.02
C LYS A 28 -10.52 25.90 16.07
N VAL A 29 -10.13 25.31 17.17
CA VAL A 29 -10.43 23.89 17.46
C VAL A 29 -11.95 23.69 17.48
N GLY A 30 -12.41 22.63 16.82
CA GLY A 30 -13.82 22.31 16.63
C GLY A 30 -14.46 22.93 15.39
N ASP A 31 -13.82 23.90 14.74
CA ASP A 31 -14.32 24.46 13.48
C ASP A 31 -14.41 23.35 12.41
N LYS A 32 -15.38 23.50 11.50
CA LYS A 32 -15.48 22.63 10.33
C LYS A 32 -14.26 22.79 9.44
N VAL A 33 -13.89 21.69 8.82
CA VAL A 33 -12.85 21.63 7.78
C VAL A 33 -13.51 21.66 6.41
N ASP A 34 -12.97 22.41 5.46
CA ASP A 34 -13.48 22.44 4.10
C ASP A 34 -12.70 21.48 3.19
N ILE A 35 -13.41 20.73 2.34
CA ILE A 35 -12.82 19.94 1.26
C ILE A 35 -12.68 20.86 0.04
N GLN A 36 -11.44 21.25 -0.29
CA GLN A 36 -11.16 22.10 -1.43
C GLN A 36 -11.19 21.32 -2.75
N SER A 37 -10.61 20.13 -2.78
CA SER A 37 -10.55 19.31 -3.99
C SER A 37 -10.16 17.87 -3.71
N LEU A 38 -10.55 16.97 -4.65
CA LEU A 38 -10.05 15.59 -4.75
C LEU A 38 -9.27 15.45 -6.06
N LYS A 39 -8.01 15.05 -6.01
CA LYS A 39 -7.11 14.96 -7.19
C LYS A 39 -6.25 13.71 -7.15
N PRO A 40 -6.13 12.94 -8.28
CA PRO A 40 -6.97 13.07 -9.48
C PRO A 40 -8.42 12.75 -9.13
N TYR A 41 -9.38 13.17 -9.96
CA TYR A 41 -10.81 12.97 -9.70
C TYR A 41 -11.15 11.47 -9.56
N PRO A 42 -11.56 11.01 -8.38
CA PRO A 42 -11.75 9.57 -8.12
C PRO A 42 -13.13 9.04 -8.49
N GLY A 43 -14.03 9.90 -8.97
CA GLY A 43 -15.42 9.52 -9.27
C GLY A 43 -16.29 9.25 -8.04
N ILE A 44 -15.93 9.79 -6.89
CA ILE A 44 -16.61 9.58 -5.61
C ILE A 44 -17.03 10.92 -4.97
N GLN A 45 -17.95 10.82 -4.02
CA GLN A 45 -18.37 11.92 -3.16
C GLN A 45 -18.06 11.57 -1.69
N LEU A 46 -17.58 12.54 -0.94
CA LEU A 46 -17.30 12.40 0.49
C LEU A 46 -18.25 13.29 1.31
N VAL A 47 -19.03 12.66 2.19
CA VAL A 47 -19.72 13.36 3.27
C VAL A 47 -18.65 13.78 4.29
N ASN A 48 -18.51 15.09 4.47
CA ASN A 48 -17.46 15.68 5.28
C ASN A 48 -17.93 15.89 6.72
N GLU A 49 -17.33 15.14 7.63
CA GLU A 49 -17.55 15.24 9.09
C GLU A 49 -16.24 15.59 9.82
N LEU A 50 -15.28 16.21 9.13
CA LEU A 50 -14.00 16.63 9.71
C LEU A 50 -14.14 17.87 10.57
N THR A 51 -13.37 17.91 11.65
CA THR A 51 -13.20 19.09 12.50
C THR A 51 -11.72 19.43 12.65
N THR A 52 -11.47 20.67 13.05
CA THR A 52 -10.13 21.21 13.26
C THR A 52 -9.63 20.86 14.65
N ALA A 53 -8.39 20.37 14.76
CA ALA A 53 -7.71 20.05 16.02
C ALA A 53 -6.59 21.05 16.32
N GLU A 54 -5.92 20.86 17.45
CA GLU A 54 -4.75 21.65 17.85
C GLU A 54 -3.58 21.48 16.89
N LYS A 55 -2.74 22.52 16.80
CA LYS A 55 -1.51 22.51 16.02
C LYS A 55 -0.62 21.33 16.44
N GLY A 56 -0.11 20.58 15.45
CA GLY A 56 0.83 19.47 15.66
C GLY A 56 0.20 18.12 15.93
N THR A 57 -1.13 17.98 15.90
CA THR A 57 -1.81 16.69 16.09
C THR A 57 -1.64 15.72 14.90
N GLY A 58 -1.21 16.24 13.74
CA GLY A 58 -1.06 15.44 12.53
C GLY A 58 -2.39 15.01 11.91
N ASP A 59 -2.31 14.04 10.99
CA ASP A 59 -3.46 13.44 10.33
C ASP A 59 -4.15 12.43 11.26
N GLN A 60 -5.40 12.72 11.64
CA GLN A 60 -6.28 11.83 12.39
C GLN A 60 -7.54 11.49 11.59
N THR A 61 -7.46 11.56 10.26
CA THR A 61 -8.59 11.34 9.39
C THR A 61 -8.80 9.87 9.09
N ILE A 62 -10.06 9.45 9.01
CA ILE A 62 -10.47 8.14 8.56
C ILE A 62 -11.49 8.31 7.45
N ILE A 63 -11.25 7.64 6.33
CA ILE A 63 -12.15 7.61 5.19
C ILE A 63 -12.88 6.27 5.19
N TYR A 64 -14.20 6.31 5.09
CA TYR A 64 -15.08 5.14 5.10
C TYR A 64 -15.77 5.00 3.76
N PHE A 65 -15.60 3.84 3.15
CA PHE A 65 -16.34 3.43 1.97
C PHE A 65 -16.90 2.03 2.15
N SER A 66 -18.13 1.84 1.71
CA SER A 66 -18.64 0.50 1.43
C SER A 66 -18.05 0.00 0.11
N PRO A 67 -17.83 -1.31 -0.05
CA PRO A 67 -17.47 -1.88 -1.34
C PRO A 67 -18.43 -1.38 -2.43
N TYR A 68 -17.88 -0.97 -3.57
CA TYR A 68 -18.65 -0.54 -4.75
C TYR A 68 -19.47 0.74 -4.59
N SER A 69 -19.33 1.48 -3.48
CA SER A 69 -20.03 2.76 -3.28
C SER A 69 -19.31 3.90 -4.00
N SER A 70 -20.08 4.81 -4.59
CA SER A 70 -19.58 6.12 -5.05
C SER A 70 -19.67 7.20 -3.98
N MET A 71 -20.29 6.90 -2.82
CA MET A 71 -20.41 7.83 -1.68
C MET A 71 -19.77 7.22 -0.45
N GLY A 72 -18.98 8.02 0.26
CA GLY A 72 -18.33 7.66 1.51
C GLY A 72 -18.34 8.81 2.51
N PHE A 73 -17.71 8.58 3.66
CA PHE A 73 -17.56 9.56 4.72
C PHE A 73 -16.09 9.83 4.99
N ILE A 74 -15.75 11.08 5.32
CA ILE A 74 -14.44 11.43 5.88
C ILE A 74 -14.66 12.05 7.26
N ARG A 75 -14.04 11.45 8.28
CA ARG A 75 -14.20 11.78 9.70
C ARG A 75 -12.86 11.97 10.39
N GLY A 76 -12.89 12.58 11.55
CA GLY A 76 -11.72 12.81 12.38
C GLY A 76 -11.26 14.24 12.36
N THR A 77 -9.95 14.46 12.52
CA THR A 77 -9.43 15.81 12.67
C THR A 77 -8.15 16.06 11.87
N ILE A 78 -7.93 17.33 11.50
CA ILE A 78 -6.67 17.84 10.96
C ILE A 78 -6.21 19.06 11.79
N PRO A 79 -4.89 19.33 11.85
CA PRO A 79 -4.38 20.42 12.69
C PRO A 79 -4.71 21.80 12.14
N ARG A 80 -4.96 22.78 13.03
CA ARG A 80 -5.01 24.21 12.70
C ARG A 80 -3.63 24.79 12.42
N GLY A 81 -3.59 25.99 11.88
CA GLY A 81 -2.35 26.76 11.69
C GLY A 81 -1.56 26.37 10.44
N VAL A 82 -2.23 25.77 9.46
CA VAL A 82 -1.74 25.53 8.10
C VAL A 82 -2.75 26.03 7.09
N ASP A 83 -2.28 26.53 5.94
CA ASP A 83 -3.16 27.02 4.88
C ASP A 83 -3.91 25.91 4.16
N SER A 84 -3.29 24.73 4.07
CA SER A 84 -3.90 23.53 3.53
C SER A 84 -3.29 22.27 4.16
N PHE A 85 -4.09 21.21 4.20
CA PHE A 85 -3.66 19.89 4.68
C PHE A 85 -4.04 18.82 3.66
N LYS A 86 -3.13 17.88 3.40
CA LYS A 86 -3.35 16.83 2.39
C LYS A 86 -3.51 15.48 3.05
N VAL A 87 -4.57 14.79 2.68
CA VAL A 87 -4.86 13.42 3.10
C VAL A 87 -4.99 12.53 1.86
N ALA A 88 -4.50 11.32 1.93
CA ALA A 88 -4.61 10.38 0.82
C ALA A 88 -5.74 9.37 1.04
N GLY A 89 -6.59 9.22 0.04
CA GLY A 89 -7.67 8.25 -0.01
C GLY A 89 -7.45 7.16 -1.05
N ALA A 90 -8.04 5.98 -0.82
CA ALA A 90 -8.05 4.87 -1.76
C ALA A 90 -9.13 5.07 -2.83
N SER A 91 -8.75 5.01 -4.11
CA SER A 91 -9.71 4.99 -5.21
C SER A 91 -10.43 3.64 -5.27
N THR A 92 -11.73 3.70 -5.42
CA THR A 92 -12.57 2.48 -5.60
C THR A 92 -12.44 1.90 -7.00
N ASP A 93 -11.99 2.70 -7.97
CA ASP A 93 -11.82 2.32 -9.38
C ASP A 93 -10.67 3.11 -10.02
N GLY A 94 -9.46 2.54 -10.00
CA GLY A 94 -8.26 3.15 -10.58
C GLY A 94 -8.35 3.28 -12.11
N ALA A 95 -9.00 2.34 -12.78
CA ALA A 95 -9.21 2.37 -14.23
C ALA A 95 -10.14 3.51 -14.64
N TYR A 96 -11.22 3.74 -13.89
CA TYR A 96 -12.12 4.86 -14.11
C TYR A 96 -11.42 6.21 -13.86
N SER A 97 -10.66 6.30 -12.78
CA SER A 97 -9.87 7.50 -12.46
C SER A 97 -8.88 7.83 -13.58
N PHE A 98 -8.17 6.82 -14.11
CA PHE A 98 -7.29 6.98 -15.27
C PHE A 98 -8.05 7.46 -16.51
N ALA A 99 -9.16 6.80 -16.85
CA ALA A 99 -9.96 7.14 -18.03
C ALA A 99 -10.44 8.60 -17.99
N ASN A 100 -10.88 9.09 -16.83
CA ASN A 100 -11.29 10.49 -16.67
C ASN A 100 -10.14 11.48 -16.88
N VAL A 101 -8.98 11.20 -16.27
CA VAL A 101 -7.81 12.08 -16.44
C VAL A 101 -7.32 12.04 -17.88
N PHE A 102 -7.30 10.87 -18.51
CA PHE A 102 -6.91 10.71 -19.90
C PHE A 102 -7.85 11.46 -20.84
N ALA A 103 -9.17 11.29 -20.66
CA ALA A 103 -10.18 12.03 -21.43
C ALA A 103 -10.04 13.55 -21.27
N SER A 104 -9.81 14.01 -20.04
CA SER A 104 -9.56 15.43 -19.77
C SER A 104 -8.31 15.94 -20.53
N ARG A 105 -7.23 15.17 -20.56
CA ARG A 105 -6.02 15.52 -21.31
C ARG A 105 -6.26 15.58 -22.81
N LEU A 106 -6.99 14.60 -23.36
CA LEU A 106 -7.36 14.59 -24.78
C LEU A 106 -8.20 15.83 -25.15
N ASN A 107 -9.21 16.16 -24.34
CA ASN A 107 -10.02 17.35 -24.55
C ASN A 107 -9.19 18.64 -24.54
N HIS A 108 -8.23 18.77 -23.62
CA HIS A 108 -7.30 19.92 -23.60
C HIS A 108 -6.37 19.96 -24.83
N SER A 109 -6.13 18.82 -25.46
CA SER A 109 -5.34 18.70 -26.69
C SER A 109 -6.20 18.83 -27.97
N GLY A 110 -7.47 19.24 -27.86
CA GLY A 110 -8.38 19.44 -28.99
C GLY A 110 -9.07 18.16 -29.49
N ILE A 111 -8.92 17.02 -28.78
CA ILE A 111 -9.62 15.77 -29.13
C ILE A 111 -10.86 15.64 -28.25
N THR A 112 -12.04 15.82 -28.86
CA THR A 112 -13.31 15.75 -28.14
C THR A 112 -13.71 14.30 -27.83
N ILE A 113 -13.99 14.01 -26.55
CA ILE A 113 -14.54 12.73 -26.09
C ILE A 113 -16.07 12.83 -26.07
N VAL A 114 -16.74 12.09 -26.95
CA VAL A 114 -18.19 12.23 -27.20
C VAL A 114 -19.04 11.41 -26.21
N GLN A 115 -18.56 10.23 -25.78
CA GLN A 115 -19.38 9.29 -25.00
C GLN A 115 -19.03 9.20 -23.51
N GLY A 116 -18.17 10.11 -23.01
CA GLY A 116 -17.68 10.06 -21.64
C GLY A 116 -16.76 8.86 -21.38
N THR A 117 -16.45 8.62 -20.12
CA THR A 117 -15.50 7.60 -19.68
C THR A 117 -16.19 6.50 -18.89
N LYS A 118 -15.75 5.26 -19.08
CA LYS A 118 -16.25 4.08 -18.35
C LYS A 118 -15.10 3.14 -18.01
N SER A 119 -15.21 2.46 -16.89
CA SER A 119 -14.42 1.25 -16.60
C SER A 119 -15.30 0.01 -16.79
N LEU A 120 -14.67 -1.16 -16.89
CA LEU A 120 -15.40 -2.42 -16.91
C LEU A 120 -16.24 -2.59 -15.63
N PHE A 121 -15.64 -2.28 -14.48
CA PHE A 121 -16.32 -2.34 -13.19
C PHE A 121 -17.55 -1.42 -13.14
N ASN A 122 -17.40 -0.17 -13.53
CA ASN A 122 -18.48 0.81 -13.58
C ASN A 122 -19.60 0.37 -14.54
N SER A 123 -19.24 -0.27 -15.65
CA SER A 123 -20.19 -0.81 -16.62
C SER A 123 -20.96 -2.03 -16.07
N LEU A 124 -20.28 -2.93 -15.35
CA LEU A 124 -20.91 -4.07 -14.69
C LEU A 124 -21.92 -3.65 -13.62
N MET A 125 -21.57 -2.65 -12.82
CA MET A 125 -22.45 -2.12 -11.76
C MET A 125 -23.71 -1.47 -12.33
N ASN A 126 -23.63 -0.83 -13.48
CA ASN A 126 -24.78 -0.13 -14.09
C ASN A 126 -25.67 -1.05 -14.95
N ASN A 127 -25.09 -2.07 -15.59
CA ASN A 127 -25.78 -2.91 -16.58
C ASN A 127 -25.94 -4.38 -16.16
N GLY A 128 -25.63 -4.72 -14.92
CA GLY A 128 -25.56 -6.11 -14.46
C GLY A 128 -24.45 -6.90 -15.17
N ASN A 129 -24.65 -8.21 -15.33
CA ASN A 129 -23.63 -9.09 -15.93
C ASN A 129 -23.52 -9.02 -17.46
N GLN A 130 -24.28 -8.13 -18.11
CA GLN A 130 -24.28 -7.99 -19.56
C GLN A 130 -23.45 -6.77 -19.99
N VAL A 131 -22.14 -6.92 -20.02
CA VAL A 131 -21.26 -5.91 -20.61
C VAL A 131 -20.79 -6.39 -21.99
N VAL A 132 -21.33 -5.75 -23.02
CA VAL A 132 -20.80 -5.90 -24.38
C VAL A 132 -19.57 -5.01 -24.52
N ILE A 133 -18.40 -5.60 -24.67
CA ILE A 133 -17.19 -4.88 -25.01
C ILE A 133 -17.18 -4.67 -26.52
N PRO A 134 -17.28 -3.42 -27.00
CA PRO A 134 -17.23 -3.17 -28.44
C PRO A 134 -15.89 -3.57 -29.03
N PRO A 135 -15.80 -3.81 -30.35
CA PRO A 135 -14.54 -4.06 -31.03
C PRO A 135 -13.51 -2.99 -30.68
N GLN A 136 -12.32 -3.42 -30.28
CA GLN A 136 -11.24 -2.54 -29.84
C GLN A 136 -10.12 -2.51 -30.89
N LYS A 137 -9.54 -1.32 -31.08
CA LYS A 137 -8.33 -1.13 -31.88
C LYS A 137 -7.18 -0.77 -30.94
N LEU A 138 -6.11 -1.54 -30.97
CA LEU A 138 -4.88 -1.21 -30.26
C LEU A 138 -4.27 0.07 -30.87
N LEU A 139 -4.13 1.11 -30.08
CA LEU A 139 -3.53 2.37 -30.50
C LEU A 139 -2.07 2.49 -30.06
N ALA A 140 -1.76 2.08 -28.85
CA ALA A 140 -0.42 2.13 -28.28
C ALA A 140 -0.27 1.08 -27.17
N THR A 141 0.97 0.70 -26.89
CA THR A 141 1.33 -0.16 -25.75
C THR A 141 2.29 0.60 -24.84
N HIS A 142 1.98 0.63 -23.57
CA HIS A 142 2.89 1.13 -22.54
C HIS A 142 3.33 -0.03 -21.65
N TYR A 143 4.63 -0.14 -21.41
CA TYR A 143 5.20 -1.15 -20.53
C TYR A 143 5.43 -0.59 -19.14
N SER A 144 5.14 -1.40 -18.11
CA SER A 144 5.47 -1.07 -16.73
C SER A 144 7.00 -1.00 -16.54
N PRO A 145 7.49 -0.33 -15.48
CA PRO A 145 8.87 -0.50 -15.06
C PRO A 145 9.20 -1.98 -14.80
N PRO A 146 10.47 -2.39 -14.87
CA PRO A 146 10.87 -3.76 -14.55
C PRO A 146 10.58 -4.10 -13.09
N LEU A 147 10.44 -5.39 -12.80
CA LEU A 147 10.09 -5.89 -11.47
C LEU A 147 11.04 -5.38 -10.37
N ASP A 148 12.33 -5.27 -10.65
CA ASP A 148 13.33 -4.73 -9.72
C ASP A 148 13.01 -3.31 -9.28
N SER A 149 12.56 -2.44 -10.20
CA SER A 149 12.15 -1.08 -9.88
C SER A 149 10.89 -1.04 -9.04
N ILE A 150 9.92 -1.91 -9.32
CA ILE A 150 8.67 -2.02 -8.54
C ILE A 150 8.99 -2.53 -7.13
N ASN A 151 9.85 -3.57 -7.03
CA ASN A 151 10.29 -4.13 -5.76
C ASN A 151 11.09 -3.12 -4.92
N TYR A 152 11.95 -2.30 -5.57
CA TYR A 152 12.66 -1.22 -4.91
C TYR A 152 11.69 -0.27 -4.20
N TRP A 153 10.69 0.25 -4.90
CA TRP A 153 9.71 1.17 -4.31
C TRP A 153 8.78 0.48 -3.31
N PHE A 154 8.43 -0.79 -3.54
CA PHE A 154 7.70 -1.60 -2.56
C PHE A 154 8.41 -1.65 -1.22
N LEU A 155 9.71 -1.95 -1.21
CA LEU A 155 10.48 -2.05 0.02
C LEU A 155 10.78 -0.67 0.63
N GLN A 156 11.17 0.33 -0.18
CA GLN A 156 11.52 1.67 0.29
C GLN A 156 10.33 2.43 0.87
N LYS A 157 9.18 2.37 0.22
CA LYS A 157 7.98 3.13 0.62
C LYS A 157 6.92 2.27 1.33
N SER A 158 7.12 0.96 1.37
CA SER A 158 6.15 0.03 1.96
C SER A 158 4.75 0.19 1.35
N VAL A 159 4.67 0.23 0.02
CA VAL A 159 3.42 0.46 -0.73
C VAL A 159 2.58 -0.82 -0.68
N ASN A 160 1.53 -0.82 0.11
CA ASN A 160 0.67 -1.98 0.33
C ASN A 160 0.08 -2.54 -0.96
N LEU A 161 -0.33 -1.66 -1.88
CA LEU A 161 -0.85 -2.04 -3.20
C LEU A 161 0.10 -2.97 -3.95
N TYR A 162 1.42 -2.74 -3.88
CA TYR A 162 2.40 -3.56 -4.59
C TYR A 162 2.49 -4.96 -3.98
N GLY A 163 2.44 -5.07 -2.66
CA GLY A 163 2.38 -6.37 -2.00
C GLY A 163 1.16 -7.19 -2.40
N GLU A 164 -0.01 -6.56 -2.42
CA GLU A 164 -1.25 -7.20 -2.89
C GLU A 164 -1.18 -7.56 -4.39
N ALA A 165 -0.60 -6.69 -5.22
CA ALA A 165 -0.42 -6.96 -6.64
C ALA A 165 0.51 -8.17 -6.87
N PHE A 166 1.62 -8.27 -6.14
CA PHE A 166 2.54 -9.40 -6.25
C PHE A 166 1.86 -10.73 -5.91
N VAL A 167 1.11 -10.78 -4.80
CA VAL A 167 0.38 -11.99 -4.41
C VAL A 167 -0.62 -12.42 -5.50
N LYS A 168 -1.41 -11.47 -6.01
CA LYS A 168 -2.37 -11.75 -7.08
C LYS A 168 -1.71 -12.10 -8.41
N THR A 169 -0.58 -11.48 -8.75
CA THR A 169 0.18 -11.82 -9.95
C THR A 169 0.75 -13.23 -9.88
N ILE A 170 1.28 -13.65 -8.71
CA ILE A 170 1.73 -15.04 -8.50
C ILE A 170 0.59 -16.03 -8.72
N ALA A 171 -0.61 -15.72 -8.22
CA ALA A 171 -1.78 -16.55 -8.46
C ALA A 171 -2.15 -16.60 -9.95
N TYR A 172 -2.22 -15.44 -10.59
CA TYR A 172 -2.57 -15.32 -12.00
C TYR A 172 -1.62 -16.11 -12.91
N GLU A 173 -0.32 -15.99 -12.72
CA GLU A 173 0.71 -16.70 -13.49
C GLU A 173 0.62 -18.23 -13.32
N LYS A 174 0.10 -18.72 -12.20
CA LYS A 174 -0.01 -20.14 -11.92
C LYS A 174 -1.36 -20.76 -12.29
N THR A 175 -2.44 -19.96 -12.26
CA THR A 175 -3.81 -20.47 -12.36
C THR A 175 -4.69 -19.75 -13.39
N GLY A 176 -4.19 -18.64 -13.97
CA GLY A 176 -4.99 -17.76 -14.84
C GLY A 176 -5.97 -16.83 -14.10
N PHE A 177 -5.98 -16.86 -12.75
CA PHE A 177 -6.86 -16.01 -11.96
C PHE A 177 -6.14 -15.38 -10.76
N GLY A 178 -6.19 -14.05 -10.64
CA GLY A 178 -5.51 -13.27 -9.60
C GLY A 178 -6.23 -13.25 -8.25
N SER A 179 -6.23 -14.36 -7.53
CA SER A 179 -6.80 -14.51 -6.20
C SER A 179 -5.76 -14.29 -5.10
N THR A 180 -6.09 -13.53 -4.05
CA THR A 180 -5.23 -13.37 -2.87
C THR A 180 -5.03 -14.71 -2.15
N ASP A 181 -6.11 -15.46 -1.89
CA ASP A 181 -6.03 -16.75 -1.20
C ASP A 181 -5.15 -17.74 -1.95
N THR A 182 -5.34 -17.85 -3.27
CA THR A 182 -4.51 -18.72 -4.11
C THR A 182 -3.04 -18.30 -4.07
N GLY A 183 -2.76 -17.00 -4.21
CA GLY A 183 -1.39 -16.49 -4.19
C GLY A 183 -0.69 -16.71 -2.86
N VAL A 184 -1.40 -16.47 -1.76
CA VAL A 184 -0.91 -16.74 -0.39
C VAL A 184 -0.60 -18.22 -0.19
N ASN A 185 -1.47 -19.13 -0.65
CA ASN A 185 -1.24 -20.55 -0.55
C ASN A 185 -0.02 -21.00 -1.36
N ILE A 186 0.17 -20.47 -2.57
CA ILE A 186 1.36 -20.73 -3.39
C ILE A 186 2.63 -20.27 -2.66
N ILE A 187 2.61 -19.10 -2.03
CA ILE A 187 3.74 -18.57 -1.24
C ILE A 187 4.02 -19.47 -0.03
N LYS A 188 3.01 -19.88 0.73
CA LYS A 188 3.15 -20.80 1.87
C LYS A 188 3.74 -22.15 1.45
N ASP A 189 3.28 -22.70 0.35
CA ASP A 189 3.77 -23.97 -0.19
C ASP A 189 5.21 -23.87 -0.69
N PHE A 190 5.57 -22.75 -1.31
CA PHE A 190 6.96 -22.48 -1.71
C PHE A 190 7.89 -22.47 -0.49
N TRP A 191 7.54 -21.74 0.57
CA TRP A 191 8.37 -21.64 1.76
C TRP A 191 8.39 -22.94 2.58
N SER A 192 7.30 -23.70 2.57
CA SER A 192 7.26 -25.02 3.20
C SER A 192 8.28 -25.97 2.55
N ARG A 193 8.38 -25.96 1.24
CA ARG A 193 9.41 -26.72 0.49
C ARG A 193 10.84 -26.20 0.74
N ASN A 194 10.99 -24.97 1.19
CA ASN A 194 12.27 -24.37 1.56
C ASN A 194 12.54 -24.39 3.07
N GLY A 195 11.88 -25.28 3.82
CA GLY A 195 12.19 -25.57 5.21
C GLY A 195 11.49 -24.69 6.25
N ILE A 196 10.47 -23.92 5.86
CA ILE A 196 9.65 -23.16 6.81
C ILE A 196 8.37 -23.94 7.09
N GLU A 197 8.10 -24.25 8.35
CA GLU A 197 6.84 -24.89 8.75
C GLU A 197 5.65 -23.97 8.40
N LYS A 198 4.56 -24.56 7.88
CA LYS A 198 3.34 -23.80 7.52
C LYS A 198 2.76 -23.02 8.70
N SER A 199 2.85 -23.54 9.91
CA SER A 199 2.42 -22.89 11.15
C SER A 199 3.23 -21.65 11.51
N ALA A 200 4.49 -21.57 11.08
CA ALA A 200 5.38 -20.43 11.30
C ALA A 200 5.15 -19.27 10.34
N LEU A 201 4.31 -19.45 9.33
CA LEU A 201 4.07 -18.48 8.25
C LEU A 201 2.58 -18.39 7.91
N ASN A 202 1.79 -17.77 8.79
CA ASN A 202 0.39 -17.52 8.54
C ASN A 202 0.20 -16.18 7.82
N ILE A 203 0.32 -16.19 6.49
CA ILE A 203 0.09 -15.04 5.62
C ILE A 203 -1.38 -15.02 5.22
N ILE A 204 -2.02 -13.87 5.28
CA ILE A 204 -3.42 -13.62 4.90
C ILE A 204 -3.49 -12.68 3.69
N ASP A 205 -2.56 -11.76 3.57
CA ASP A 205 -2.52 -10.73 2.52
C ASP A 205 -1.08 -10.44 2.08
N GLY A 206 -0.92 -9.68 1.02
CA GLY A 206 0.40 -9.26 0.51
C GLY A 206 0.94 -8.02 1.17
N SER A 207 0.09 -7.22 1.80
CA SER A 207 0.45 -5.93 2.40
C SER A 207 0.92 -6.04 3.85
N GLY A 208 0.51 -7.10 4.55
CA GLY A 208 0.72 -7.25 5.99
C GLY A 208 -0.26 -6.44 6.85
N LEU A 209 -1.32 -5.85 6.25
CA LEU A 209 -2.30 -5.04 6.98
C LEU A 209 -3.23 -5.85 7.88
N SER A 210 -3.55 -7.08 7.49
CA SER A 210 -4.42 -7.91 8.30
C SER A 210 -3.75 -8.24 9.64
N PRO A 211 -4.40 -7.96 10.79
CA PRO A 211 -3.88 -8.35 12.10
C PRO A 211 -3.86 -9.88 12.30
N ALA A 212 -4.47 -10.64 11.38
CA ALA A 212 -4.39 -12.09 11.35
C ALA A 212 -3.08 -12.63 10.74
N ASN A 213 -2.29 -11.78 10.07
CA ASN A 213 -0.94 -12.16 9.66
C ASN A 213 -0.08 -12.49 10.88
N ARG A 214 0.57 -13.65 10.86
CA ARG A 214 1.47 -14.09 11.92
C ARG A 214 2.69 -14.77 11.30
N VAL A 215 3.87 -14.41 11.78
CA VAL A 215 5.13 -14.98 11.30
C VAL A 215 6.10 -15.10 12.47
N THR A 216 6.89 -16.15 12.48
CA THR A 216 7.97 -16.30 13.47
C THR A 216 9.22 -15.56 13.00
N THR A 217 10.02 -15.09 13.94
CA THR A 217 11.33 -14.47 13.62
C THR A 217 12.24 -15.43 12.89
N ASN A 218 12.19 -16.73 13.23
CA ASN A 218 12.96 -17.77 12.55
C ASN A 218 12.56 -17.91 11.07
N ALA A 219 11.27 -17.89 10.77
CA ALA A 219 10.79 -17.91 9.37
C ALA A 219 11.34 -16.72 8.57
N LEU A 220 11.30 -15.50 9.15
CA LEU A 220 11.84 -14.32 8.49
C LEU A 220 13.36 -14.39 8.28
N VAL A 221 14.12 -14.89 9.26
CA VAL A 221 15.57 -15.11 9.10
C VAL A 221 15.84 -16.13 8.00
N THR A 222 15.08 -17.22 7.91
CA THR A 222 15.20 -18.23 6.85
C THR A 222 14.95 -17.62 5.48
N VAL A 223 13.91 -16.77 5.32
CA VAL A 223 13.64 -16.02 4.08
C VAL A 223 14.81 -15.15 3.68
N MET A 224 15.36 -14.38 4.64
CA MET A 224 16.49 -13.49 4.38
C MET A 224 17.77 -14.25 4.03
N GLN A 225 18.04 -15.38 4.69
CA GLN A 225 19.18 -16.25 4.36
C GLN A 225 19.03 -16.93 3.01
N TYR A 226 17.80 -17.31 2.65
CA TYR A 226 17.50 -17.81 1.30
C TYR A 226 17.82 -16.74 0.24
N ALA A 227 17.37 -15.49 0.47
CA ALA A 227 17.65 -14.39 -0.45
C ALA A 227 19.16 -14.17 -0.67
N LYS A 228 19.96 -14.28 0.38
CA LYS A 228 21.43 -14.14 0.33
C LYS A 228 22.12 -15.12 -0.64
N LYS A 229 21.50 -16.25 -0.93
CA LYS A 229 22.03 -17.30 -1.82
C LYS A 229 21.62 -17.11 -3.29
N GLN A 230 20.78 -16.12 -3.58
CA GLN A 230 20.21 -15.94 -4.92
C GLN A 230 21.03 -14.96 -5.76
N ASN A 231 21.01 -15.13 -7.07
CA ASN A 231 21.69 -14.25 -8.03
C ASN A 231 21.09 -12.83 -8.07
N TRP A 232 19.84 -12.64 -7.64
CA TRP A 232 19.15 -11.37 -7.51
C TRP A 232 19.35 -10.68 -6.14
N PHE A 233 20.18 -11.24 -5.25
CA PHE A 233 20.37 -10.71 -3.90
C PHE A 233 20.83 -9.25 -3.88
N SER A 234 21.73 -8.85 -4.77
CA SER A 234 22.24 -7.48 -4.83
C SER A 234 21.10 -6.46 -5.07
N SER A 235 20.18 -6.77 -5.99
CA SER A 235 19.00 -5.93 -6.25
C SER A 235 18.10 -5.84 -5.03
N PHE A 236 17.79 -6.98 -4.41
CA PHE A 236 16.98 -7.05 -3.19
C PHE A 236 17.62 -6.29 -2.02
N TYR A 237 18.93 -6.48 -1.77
CA TYR A 237 19.66 -5.80 -0.70
C TYR A 237 19.66 -4.28 -0.88
N ASN A 238 19.88 -3.81 -2.11
CA ASN A 238 19.83 -2.39 -2.44
C ASN A 238 18.43 -1.78 -2.26
N ALA A 239 17.40 -2.58 -2.49
CA ALA A 239 16.00 -2.16 -2.30
C ALA A 239 15.60 -2.05 -0.81
N LEU A 240 16.31 -2.72 0.12
CA LEU A 240 16.01 -2.57 1.55
C LEU A 240 16.27 -1.14 2.02
N PRO A 241 15.33 -0.54 2.78
CA PRO A 241 15.56 0.76 3.42
C PRO A 241 16.77 0.72 4.35
N GLU A 242 17.46 1.84 4.42
CA GLU A 242 18.47 2.04 5.46
C GLU A 242 17.86 2.80 6.63
N GLN A 243 17.86 2.19 7.80
CA GLN A 243 17.34 2.76 9.04
C GLN A 243 18.35 2.52 10.15
N ASN A 244 18.66 3.54 10.92
CA ASN A 244 19.71 3.46 11.96
C ASN A 244 21.04 2.88 11.44
N GLY A 245 21.44 3.21 10.20
CA GLY A 245 22.65 2.66 9.57
C GLY A 245 22.61 1.15 9.28
N ILE A 246 21.43 0.55 9.20
CA ILE A 246 21.20 -0.89 8.97
C ILE A 246 20.29 -1.06 7.77
N LYS A 247 20.63 -1.98 6.87
CA LYS A 247 19.76 -2.41 5.77
C LYS A 247 18.67 -3.35 6.29
N MET A 248 17.45 -2.81 6.50
CA MET A 248 16.34 -3.56 7.09
C MET A 248 14.98 -3.07 6.61
N LYS A 249 14.01 -3.98 6.57
CA LYS A 249 12.60 -3.68 6.39
C LYS A 249 11.91 -3.60 7.74
N SER A 250 11.17 -2.53 7.97
CA SER A 250 10.29 -2.39 9.13
C SER A 250 8.87 -2.87 8.83
N GLY A 251 8.18 -3.35 9.86
CA GLY A 251 6.74 -3.58 9.89
C GLY A 251 6.09 -2.87 11.07
N TYR A 252 4.88 -2.36 10.86
CA TYR A 252 4.10 -1.70 11.91
C TYR A 252 2.61 -1.89 11.67
N ILE A 253 1.94 -2.43 12.67
CA ILE A 253 0.47 -2.38 12.87
C ILE A 253 0.22 -2.08 14.34
N GLY A 254 -1.03 -1.77 14.70
CA GLY A 254 -1.36 -1.39 16.09
C GLY A 254 -0.81 -2.38 17.13
N GLY A 255 0.04 -1.89 18.04
CA GLY A 255 0.67 -2.68 19.10
C GLY A 255 1.77 -3.65 18.64
N VAL A 256 2.18 -3.65 17.36
CA VAL A 256 3.24 -4.51 16.83
C VAL A 256 4.26 -3.70 16.07
N ARG A 257 5.55 -3.96 16.32
CA ARG A 257 6.66 -3.39 15.55
C ARG A 257 7.71 -4.46 15.28
N SER A 258 8.21 -4.46 14.04
CA SER A 258 9.20 -5.43 13.62
C SER A 258 10.28 -4.83 12.73
N TYR A 259 11.45 -5.47 12.73
CA TYR A 259 12.56 -5.21 11.82
C TYR A 259 13.18 -6.53 11.41
N THR A 260 13.53 -6.64 10.12
CA THR A 260 14.24 -7.79 9.57
C THR A 260 15.25 -7.30 8.55
N GLY A 261 16.49 -7.78 8.62
CA GLY A 261 17.54 -7.28 7.75
C GLY A 261 18.91 -7.88 7.97
N TYR A 262 19.92 -7.12 7.58
CA TYR A 262 21.33 -7.52 7.64
C TYR A 262 22.17 -6.46 8.36
N ILE A 263 23.02 -6.91 9.27
CA ILE A 263 23.96 -6.06 10.02
C ILE A 263 25.36 -6.58 9.76
N LYS A 264 26.29 -5.69 9.52
CA LYS A 264 27.73 -5.98 9.54
C LYS A 264 28.36 -5.28 10.73
N SER A 265 28.95 -6.05 11.65
CA SER A 265 29.62 -5.50 12.82
C SER A 265 30.95 -4.83 12.46
N LYS A 266 31.49 -4.05 13.38
CA LYS A 266 32.83 -3.45 13.26
C LYS A 266 33.93 -4.50 13.10
N SER A 267 33.75 -5.71 13.66
CA SER A 267 34.67 -6.84 13.49
C SER A 267 34.54 -7.53 12.12
N GLY A 268 33.59 -7.11 11.28
CA GLY A 268 33.35 -7.70 9.96
C GLY A 268 32.36 -8.87 9.98
N THR A 269 31.84 -9.27 11.14
CA THR A 269 30.83 -10.33 11.24
C THR A 269 29.50 -9.87 10.63
N GLU A 270 28.93 -10.70 9.76
CA GLU A 270 27.64 -10.44 9.13
C GLU A 270 26.52 -11.22 9.83
N TYR A 271 25.49 -10.48 10.25
CA TYR A 271 24.31 -11.03 10.89
C TYR A 271 23.09 -10.89 9.96
N THR A 272 22.26 -11.93 9.92
CA THR A 272 20.89 -11.86 9.45
C THR A 272 19.99 -11.89 10.67
N PHE A 273 19.10 -10.93 10.82
CA PHE A 273 18.29 -10.81 12.01
C PHE A 273 16.81 -10.60 11.71
N SER A 274 15.98 -10.96 12.67
CA SER A 274 14.57 -10.58 12.75
C SER A 274 14.21 -10.25 14.20
N PHE A 275 13.52 -9.13 14.40
CA PHE A 275 13.16 -8.64 15.71
C PHE A 275 11.69 -8.18 15.68
N ILE A 276 10.82 -8.83 16.48
CA ILE A 276 9.39 -8.53 16.57
C ILE A 276 9.04 -8.25 18.03
N ILE A 277 8.32 -7.15 18.26
CA ILE A 277 7.69 -6.84 19.53
C ILE A 277 6.18 -6.77 19.30
N ASN A 278 5.43 -7.54 20.08
CA ASN A 278 3.98 -7.58 20.04
C ASN A 278 3.39 -7.03 21.33
N ASN A 279 2.18 -6.48 21.24
CA ASN A 279 1.35 -6.05 22.38
C ASN A 279 2.09 -5.09 23.34
N TYR A 280 2.85 -4.15 22.77
CA TYR A 280 3.52 -3.13 23.58
C TYR A 280 2.57 -1.99 23.91
N ASP A 281 2.75 -1.43 25.11
CA ASP A 281 2.09 -0.22 25.54
C ASP A 281 2.96 1.03 25.30
N GLY A 282 2.31 2.18 25.20
CA GLY A 282 2.96 3.48 25.15
C GLY A 282 3.33 3.95 23.74
N ASN A 283 4.30 4.85 23.65
CA ASN A 283 4.66 5.55 22.44
C ASN A 283 5.43 4.65 21.45
N PRO A 284 4.94 4.47 20.21
CA PRO A 284 5.62 3.65 19.20
C PRO A 284 7.04 4.15 18.84
N GLY A 285 7.30 5.45 18.98
CA GLY A 285 8.63 6.03 18.80
C GLY A 285 9.62 5.57 19.85
N ALA A 286 9.21 5.55 21.12
CA ALA A 286 10.04 5.07 22.21
C ALA A 286 10.38 3.57 22.08
N VAL A 287 9.43 2.75 21.62
CA VAL A 287 9.67 1.33 21.32
C VAL A 287 10.69 1.19 20.20
N ARG A 288 10.57 1.96 19.14
CA ARG A 288 11.53 1.98 18.03
C ARG A 288 12.95 2.26 18.53
N GLU A 289 13.12 3.30 19.34
CA GLU A 289 14.43 3.69 19.86
C GLU A 289 15.04 2.59 20.74
N LYS A 290 14.26 1.91 21.56
CA LYS A 290 14.73 0.76 22.35
C LYS A 290 15.17 -0.40 21.46
N MET A 291 14.41 -0.71 20.40
CA MET A 291 14.78 -1.74 19.42
C MET A 291 16.10 -1.38 18.72
N TRP A 292 16.28 -0.14 18.30
CA TRP A 292 17.51 0.31 17.65
C TRP A 292 18.73 0.24 18.57
N LYS A 293 18.59 0.64 19.85
CA LYS A 293 19.67 0.48 20.85
C LYS A 293 20.10 -0.98 21.03
N LEU A 294 19.15 -1.94 20.98
CA LEU A 294 19.51 -3.35 21.03
C LEU A 294 20.21 -3.83 19.75
N LEU A 295 19.79 -3.34 18.57
CA LEU A 295 20.46 -3.65 17.31
C LEU A 295 21.88 -3.04 17.23
N ASP A 296 22.11 -1.88 17.90
CA ASP A 296 23.42 -1.22 17.94
C ASP A 296 24.48 -2.09 18.65
N VAL A 297 24.09 -3.02 19.52
CA VAL A 297 25.01 -3.98 20.16
C VAL A 297 25.65 -4.93 19.12
N LEU A 298 24.97 -5.13 17.98
CA LEU A 298 25.47 -6.00 16.90
C LEU A 298 26.36 -5.28 15.87
N LYS A 299 26.50 -3.96 15.96
CA LYS A 299 27.36 -3.15 15.09
C LYS A 299 28.81 -3.19 15.63
#